data_3e1c116e6a0f4f4a792fbc2588bdefa5
#
_entry.id   3e1c116e6a0f4f4a792fbc2588bdefa5
#
_cell.length_a   1.000
_cell.length_b   1.000
_cell.length_c   1.000
_cell.angle_alpha   90.00
_cell.angle_beta   90.00
_cell.angle_gamma   90.00
#
_symmetry.space_group_name_H-M   'P 1'
#
loop_
_entity.id
_entity.type
_entity.pdbx_description
1 polymer ?
#
loop_
_entity_poly.entity_id
_entity_poly.type
_entity_poly.pdbx_seq_one_letter_code
_entity_poly.pdbx_strand_id
1 'polypeptide(L)'
;MRKNFGPKTAVYPMPVFIIAAYDENGVANAMNAAWGGISEEKEISICISEDHKTTYNILHSKAFTVSMATADFVKECDYLGIASGNKVPNKLEICGFHTDKSEFVNAPVIRELPMAVECELISYDPESCRLVGRIVNVSVDDSALTDGKVDVAKLSPICYDSFNHDYHVLGAKVGNAFSDGKEFL
;
A
#
# COMPACT_ATOMS: atom_id res chain seq x y z
N MET A 1 19.07 -27.67 10.64
CA MET A 1 18.23 -27.74 11.87
C MET A 1 17.28 -26.56 11.89
N ARG A 2 15.96 -26.75 12.12
CA ARG A 2 14.97 -25.66 12.26
C ARG A 2 14.93 -25.17 13.70
N LYS A 3 14.71 -23.85 13.89
CA LYS A 3 14.41 -23.25 15.21
C LYS A 3 12.94 -22.87 15.25
N ASN A 4 12.28 -23.07 16.40
CA ASN A 4 10.90 -22.71 16.62
C ASN A 4 10.82 -21.33 17.28
N PHE A 5 10.05 -20.40 16.70
CA PHE A 5 9.86 -19.03 17.19
C PHE A 5 8.48 -18.78 17.83
N GLY A 6 7.62 -19.82 17.89
CA GLY A 6 6.24 -19.69 18.34
C GLY A 6 5.37 -18.90 17.31
N PRO A 7 4.17 -18.46 17.71
CA PRO A 7 3.30 -17.65 16.85
C PRO A 7 3.97 -16.29 16.58
N LYS A 8 4.19 -15.96 15.29
CA LYS A 8 4.76 -14.70 14.81
C LYS A 8 4.02 -14.26 13.55
N THR A 9 3.86 -12.95 13.41
CA THR A 9 3.34 -12.33 12.18
C THR A 9 4.46 -12.20 11.16
N ALA A 10 4.82 -13.32 10.52
CA ALA A 10 5.97 -13.38 9.63
C ALA A 10 5.59 -14.05 8.31
N VAL A 11 5.42 -13.24 7.30
CA VAL A 11 5.20 -13.65 5.91
C VAL A 11 6.07 -12.77 5.03
N TYR A 12 6.81 -13.35 4.09
CA TYR A 12 7.65 -12.61 3.16
C TYR A 12 7.24 -12.85 1.69
N PRO A 13 7.26 -11.82 0.84
CA PRO A 13 7.45 -10.41 1.19
C PRO A 13 6.21 -9.83 1.85
N MET A 14 6.37 -9.04 2.92
CA MET A 14 5.27 -8.29 3.52
C MET A 14 5.25 -6.89 2.88
N PRO A 15 4.18 -6.48 2.21
CA PRO A 15 4.14 -5.21 1.51
C PRO A 15 4.19 -4.03 2.48
N VAL A 16 4.60 -2.86 1.98
CA VAL A 16 4.40 -1.59 2.67
C VAL A 16 3.46 -0.75 1.82
N PHE A 17 2.20 -0.72 2.21
CA PHE A 17 1.16 0.06 1.55
C PHE A 17 1.08 1.46 2.13
N ILE A 18 0.93 2.46 1.27
CA ILE A 18 0.56 3.82 1.63
C ILE A 18 -0.89 4.01 1.21
N ILE A 19 -1.78 4.03 2.20
CA ILE A 19 -3.23 4.13 1.99
C ILE A 19 -3.63 5.59 2.17
N ALA A 20 -4.28 6.16 1.17
CA ALA A 20 -4.70 7.57 1.18
C ALA A 20 -6.20 7.73 0.92
N ALA A 21 -6.83 8.65 1.63
CA ALA A 21 -8.24 8.99 1.48
C ALA A 21 -8.50 10.45 1.85
N TYR A 22 -9.57 11.04 1.30
CA TYR A 22 -10.06 12.37 1.68
C TYR A 22 -10.94 12.30 2.93
N ASP A 23 -10.81 13.32 3.78
CA ASP A 23 -11.78 13.54 4.85
C ASP A 23 -13.05 14.25 4.34
N GLU A 24 -13.97 14.55 5.26
CA GLU A 24 -15.24 15.23 4.98
C GLU A 24 -15.08 16.65 4.39
N ASN A 25 -13.91 17.26 4.53
CA ASN A 25 -13.58 18.58 4.00
C ASN A 25 -12.77 18.51 2.69
N GLY A 26 -12.51 17.30 2.18
CA GLY A 26 -11.67 17.08 1.00
C GLY A 26 -10.17 17.20 1.29
N VAL A 27 -9.76 17.14 2.55
CA VAL A 27 -8.34 17.14 2.93
C VAL A 27 -7.78 15.73 2.84
N ALA A 28 -6.68 15.58 2.11
CA ALA A 28 -6.01 14.29 1.95
C ALA A 28 -5.27 13.88 3.24
N ASN A 29 -5.39 12.62 3.60
CA ASN A 29 -4.59 11.99 4.66
C ASN A 29 -4.11 10.62 4.18
N ALA A 30 -2.94 10.20 4.64
CA ALA A 30 -2.42 8.87 4.33
C ALA A 30 -1.81 8.20 5.56
N MET A 31 -1.75 6.87 5.53
CA MET A 31 -1.05 6.06 6.53
C MET A 31 -0.30 4.91 5.85
N ASN A 32 0.70 4.35 6.51
CA ASN A 32 1.26 3.09 6.05
C ASN A 32 0.56 1.89 6.71
N ALA A 33 0.54 0.75 6.00
CA ALA A 33 0.07 -0.53 6.51
C ALA A 33 0.82 -1.66 5.82
N ALA A 34 1.06 -2.76 6.56
CA ALA A 34 1.77 -3.92 6.02
C ALA A 34 0.90 -5.19 5.95
N TRP A 35 -0.27 -5.19 6.60
CA TRP A 35 -1.12 -6.37 6.68
C TRP A 35 -2.24 -6.29 5.64
N GLY A 36 -1.96 -6.82 4.44
CA GLY A 36 -2.92 -6.81 3.35
C GLY A 36 -2.38 -7.45 2.08
N GLY A 37 -3.25 -7.57 1.10
CA GLY A 37 -2.95 -8.14 -0.21
C GLY A 37 -4.19 -8.32 -1.05
N ILE A 38 -4.00 -8.85 -2.25
CA ILE A 38 -5.10 -9.22 -3.15
C ILE A 38 -5.91 -10.35 -2.50
N SER A 39 -7.21 -10.16 -2.38
CA SER A 39 -8.15 -11.14 -1.80
C SER A 39 -9.03 -11.81 -2.84
N GLU A 40 -9.25 -11.18 -3.97
CA GLU A 40 -9.94 -11.67 -5.15
C GLU A 40 -9.34 -11.01 -6.41
N GLU A 41 -9.74 -11.43 -7.62
CA GLU A 41 -9.19 -10.93 -8.88
C GLU A 41 -9.19 -9.40 -8.99
N LYS A 42 -10.20 -8.75 -8.42
CA LYS A 42 -10.36 -7.28 -8.41
C LYS A 42 -10.61 -6.73 -7.01
N GLU A 43 -10.08 -7.38 -5.99
CA GLU A 43 -10.27 -6.92 -4.62
C GLU A 43 -8.95 -6.94 -3.84
N ILE A 44 -8.80 -5.95 -2.99
CA ILE A 44 -7.74 -5.85 -2.00
C ILE A 44 -8.33 -5.89 -0.60
N SER A 45 -7.71 -6.67 0.29
CA SER A 45 -8.08 -6.73 1.71
C SER A 45 -6.93 -6.24 2.56
N ILE A 46 -7.21 -5.33 3.50
CA ILE A 46 -6.21 -4.72 4.36
C ILE A 46 -6.73 -4.74 5.80
N CYS A 47 -5.86 -5.07 6.75
CA CYS A 47 -6.18 -4.99 8.17
C CYS A 47 -5.74 -3.64 8.72
N ILE A 48 -6.70 -2.77 9.07
CA ILE A 48 -6.48 -1.44 9.65
C ILE A 48 -7.52 -1.18 10.75
N SER A 49 -7.06 -0.65 11.89
CA SER A 49 -7.92 -0.36 13.03
C SER A 49 -8.86 0.83 12.77
N GLU A 50 -10.03 0.83 13.41
CA GLU A 50 -11.05 1.88 13.27
C GLU A 50 -10.62 3.24 13.83
N ASP A 51 -9.66 3.28 14.76
CA ASP A 51 -9.17 4.50 15.40
C ASP A 51 -8.20 5.32 14.51
N HIS A 52 -7.79 4.77 13.36
CA HIS A 52 -6.99 5.53 12.40
C HIS A 52 -7.81 6.57 11.64
N LYS A 53 -7.28 7.79 11.53
CA LYS A 53 -7.91 8.87 10.72
C LYS A 53 -8.19 8.40 9.29
N THR A 54 -7.30 7.62 8.70
CA THR A 54 -7.47 7.10 7.33
C THR A 54 -8.64 6.13 7.23
N THR A 55 -8.86 5.27 8.24
CA THR A 55 -10.04 4.38 8.28
C THR A 55 -11.33 5.19 8.33
N TYR A 56 -11.41 6.18 9.21
CA TYR A 56 -12.54 7.12 9.27
C TYR A 56 -12.80 7.79 7.91
N ASN A 57 -11.74 8.29 7.27
CA ASN A 57 -11.83 8.94 5.97
C ASN A 57 -12.38 8.00 4.89
N ILE A 58 -11.89 6.76 4.83
CA ILE A 58 -12.37 5.73 3.87
C ILE A 58 -13.85 5.41 4.12
N LEU A 59 -14.25 5.27 5.38
CA LEU A 59 -15.65 5.00 5.72
C LEU A 59 -16.57 6.15 5.33
N HIS A 60 -16.07 7.38 5.32
CA HIS A 60 -16.79 8.56 4.89
C HIS A 60 -16.80 8.70 3.35
N SER A 61 -15.64 8.77 2.72
CA SER A 61 -15.47 9.01 1.29
C SER A 61 -15.87 7.82 0.41
N LYS A 62 -15.93 6.62 0.97
CA LYS A 62 -16.17 5.33 0.30
C LYS A 62 -15.14 4.99 -0.77
N ALA A 63 -14.01 5.66 -0.77
CA ALA A 63 -12.93 5.47 -1.73
C ALA A 63 -11.55 5.70 -1.10
N PHE A 64 -10.54 5.06 -1.65
CA PHE A 64 -9.15 5.19 -1.21
C PHE A 64 -8.18 4.78 -2.30
N THR A 65 -6.92 5.17 -2.15
CA THR A 65 -5.82 4.65 -2.96
C THR A 65 -4.85 3.86 -2.11
N VAL A 66 -4.15 2.93 -2.74
CA VAL A 66 -3.08 2.15 -2.13
C VAL A 66 -1.86 2.27 -3.03
N SER A 67 -0.89 3.07 -2.62
CA SER A 67 0.41 3.16 -3.29
C SER A 67 1.40 2.19 -2.67
N MET A 68 2.38 1.74 -3.46
CA MET A 68 3.52 0.98 -2.96
C MET A 68 4.55 1.96 -2.41
N ALA A 69 4.97 1.77 -1.17
CA ALA A 69 6.14 2.50 -0.65
C ALA A 69 7.40 2.08 -1.43
N THR A 70 8.27 3.04 -1.72
CA THR A 70 9.45 2.83 -2.55
C THR A 70 10.75 3.10 -1.79
N ALA A 71 11.86 2.58 -2.30
CA ALA A 71 13.17 2.77 -1.70
C ALA A 71 13.59 4.26 -1.61
N ASP A 72 13.16 5.09 -2.57
CA ASP A 72 13.51 6.51 -2.63
C ASP A 72 12.81 7.33 -1.54
N PHE A 73 11.66 6.86 -1.03
CA PHE A 73 10.81 7.57 -0.05
C PHE A 73 10.61 6.76 1.25
N VAL A 74 11.60 5.96 1.66
CA VAL A 74 11.50 5.12 2.87
C VAL A 74 11.16 5.94 4.11
N LYS A 75 11.84 7.07 4.32
CA LYS A 75 11.67 7.91 5.52
C LYS A 75 10.28 8.53 5.58
N GLU A 76 9.81 9.06 4.46
CA GLU A 76 8.51 9.68 4.30
C GLU A 76 7.39 8.65 4.51
N CYS A 77 7.52 7.49 3.88
CA CYS A 77 6.57 6.38 4.02
C CYS A 77 6.53 5.83 5.46
N ASP A 78 7.67 5.71 6.13
CA ASP A 78 7.76 5.30 7.54
C ASP A 78 7.11 6.35 8.45
N TYR A 79 7.39 7.64 8.22
CA TYR A 79 6.78 8.74 8.96
C TYR A 79 5.24 8.73 8.88
N LEU A 80 4.65 8.37 7.73
CA LEU A 80 3.20 8.24 7.60
C LEU A 80 2.61 7.14 8.51
N GLY A 81 3.41 6.16 8.92
CA GLY A 81 3.04 5.14 9.90
C GLY A 81 3.21 5.60 11.35
N ILE A 82 4.25 6.40 11.63
CA ILE A 82 4.57 6.91 12.97
C ILE A 82 3.62 8.03 13.37
N ALA A 83 3.34 8.97 12.45
CA ALA A 83 2.51 10.14 12.71
C ALA A 83 1.02 9.81 12.59
N SER A 84 0.26 9.97 13.67
CA SER A 84 -1.19 9.82 13.63
C SER A 84 -1.84 11.03 12.95
N GLY A 85 -2.66 10.79 11.92
CA GLY A 85 -3.45 11.83 11.25
C GLY A 85 -4.47 12.53 12.15
N ASN A 86 -4.84 11.92 13.28
CA ASN A 86 -5.67 12.56 14.30
C ASN A 86 -4.94 13.66 15.09
N LYS A 87 -3.59 13.60 15.12
CA LYS A 87 -2.75 14.57 15.85
C LYS A 87 -1.99 15.50 14.90
N VAL A 88 -1.66 15.03 13.72
CA VAL A 88 -0.85 15.74 12.71
C VAL A 88 -1.61 15.73 11.39
N PRO A 89 -2.58 16.65 11.19
CA PRO A 89 -3.45 16.66 10.01
C PRO A 89 -2.68 16.94 8.71
N ASN A 90 -1.59 17.70 8.76
CA ASN A 90 -0.76 18.11 7.63
C ASN A 90 0.48 17.20 7.43
N LYS A 91 0.43 15.93 7.83
CA LYS A 91 1.60 15.03 7.76
C LYS A 91 2.09 14.75 6.33
N LEU A 92 1.23 14.83 5.32
CA LEU A 92 1.64 14.72 3.91
C LEU A 92 2.52 15.92 3.51
N GLU A 93 2.14 17.14 3.88
CA GLU A 93 2.92 18.36 3.64
C GLU A 93 4.29 18.29 4.35
N ILE A 94 4.32 17.83 5.60
CA ILE A 94 5.56 17.67 6.38
C ILE A 94 6.54 16.71 5.69
N CYS A 95 6.03 15.64 5.05
CA CYS A 95 6.84 14.72 4.25
C CYS A 95 7.23 15.29 2.88
N GLY A 96 6.67 16.41 2.46
CA GLY A 96 6.84 16.93 1.10
C GLY A 96 6.06 16.14 0.05
N PHE A 97 5.04 15.35 0.44
CA PHE A 97 4.17 14.64 -0.48
C PHE A 97 3.06 15.55 -1.00
N HIS A 98 2.84 15.47 -2.31
CA HIS A 98 1.78 16.17 -3.03
C HIS A 98 0.74 15.17 -3.51
N THR A 99 -0.50 15.62 -3.62
CA THR A 99 -1.59 14.74 -4.08
C THR A 99 -2.34 15.34 -5.26
N ASP A 100 -2.72 14.47 -6.19
CA ASP A 100 -3.73 14.75 -7.20
C ASP A 100 -5.01 14.00 -6.87
N LYS A 101 -6.13 14.48 -7.40
CA LYS A 101 -7.38 13.73 -7.30
C LYS A 101 -7.37 12.60 -8.35
N SER A 102 -7.72 11.38 -7.94
CA SER A 102 -7.97 10.29 -8.88
C SER A 102 -9.07 10.65 -9.88
N GLU A 103 -8.90 10.23 -11.13
CA GLU A 103 -9.95 10.35 -12.16
C GLU A 103 -11.02 9.25 -12.03
N PHE A 104 -10.73 8.17 -11.32
CA PHE A 104 -11.57 6.98 -11.25
C PHE A 104 -12.35 6.86 -9.95
N VAL A 105 -11.81 7.38 -8.85
CA VAL A 105 -12.42 7.30 -7.51
C VAL A 105 -12.28 8.62 -6.75
N ASN A 106 -13.11 8.86 -5.74
CA ASN A 106 -13.00 10.07 -4.91
C ASN A 106 -11.90 9.91 -3.84
N ALA A 107 -10.66 9.77 -4.29
CA ALA A 107 -9.50 9.58 -3.40
C ALA A 107 -8.24 10.30 -3.93
N PRO A 108 -7.28 10.66 -3.06
CA PRO A 108 -6.02 11.29 -3.48
C PRO A 108 -5.02 10.25 -3.98
N VAL A 109 -4.27 10.59 -5.04
CA VAL A 109 -3.09 9.86 -5.53
C VAL A 109 -1.85 10.65 -5.12
N ILE A 110 -0.88 10.02 -4.50
CA ILE A 110 0.39 10.65 -4.09
C ILE A 110 1.33 10.66 -5.29
N ARG A 111 1.77 11.86 -5.73
CA ARG A 111 2.58 12.06 -6.94
C ARG A 111 3.95 11.39 -6.87
N GLU A 112 4.58 11.42 -5.70
CA GLU A 112 5.94 10.92 -5.48
C GLU A 112 6.00 9.38 -5.45
N LEU A 113 4.84 8.71 -5.35
CA LEU A 113 4.77 7.25 -5.36
C LEU A 113 4.26 6.80 -6.74
N PRO A 114 5.12 6.17 -7.56
CA PRO A 114 4.84 6.00 -8.99
C PRO A 114 3.78 4.96 -9.34
N MET A 115 3.20 4.27 -8.36
CA MET A 115 2.12 3.31 -8.57
C MET A 115 1.05 3.44 -7.50
N ALA A 116 -0.20 3.52 -7.93
CA ALA A 116 -1.37 3.55 -7.06
C ALA A 116 -2.46 2.59 -7.55
N VAL A 117 -3.03 1.81 -6.62
CA VAL A 117 -4.24 1.01 -6.81
C VAL A 117 -5.40 1.86 -6.31
N GLU A 118 -6.36 2.15 -7.16
CA GLU A 118 -7.48 3.05 -6.92
C GLU A 118 -8.73 2.22 -6.61
N CYS A 119 -9.31 2.42 -5.41
CA CYS A 119 -10.29 1.52 -4.84
C CYS A 119 -11.58 2.21 -4.39
N GLU A 120 -12.69 1.49 -4.56
CA GLU A 120 -13.96 1.76 -3.88
C GLU A 120 -14.10 0.84 -2.66
N LEU A 121 -14.61 1.37 -1.55
CA LEU A 121 -14.87 0.56 -0.36
C LEU A 121 -16.02 -0.42 -0.61
N ILE A 122 -15.77 -1.71 -0.40
CA ILE A 122 -16.80 -2.76 -0.38
C ILE A 122 -17.35 -2.92 1.04
N SER A 123 -16.45 -3.16 2.02
CA SER A 123 -16.85 -3.41 3.40
C SER A 123 -15.72 -3.08 4.38
N TYR A 124 -16.12 -2.84 5.62
CA TYR A 124 -15.23 -2.77 6.76
C TYR A 124 -15.86 -3.51 7.94
N ASP A 125 -15.11 -4.41 8.53
CA ASP A 125 -15.49 -5.14 9.73
C ASP A 125 -14.61 -4.64 10.91
N PRO A 126 -15.20 -3.92 11.89
CA PRO A 126 -14.44 -3.38 13.02
C PRO A 126 -13.95 -4.46 13.98
N GLU A 127 -14.61 -5.63 14.07
CA GLU A 127 -14.20 -6.71 14.99
C GLU A 127 -12.87 -7.35 14.50
N SER A 128 -12.73 -7.58 13.21
CA SER A 128 -11.51 -8.12 12.60
C SER A 128 -10.56 -7.05 12.06
N CYS A 129 -10.94 -5.76 12.12
CA CYS A 129 -10.23 -4.65 11.51
C CYS A 129 -10.05 -4.81 9.99
N ARG A 130 -10.89 -5.61 9.33
CA ARG A 130 -10.76 -5.97 7.91
C ARG A 130 -11.50 -4.98 7.03
N LEU A 131 -10.73 -4.29 6.20
CA LEU A 131 -11.20 -3.46 5.11
C LEU A 131 -11.07 -4.22 3.79
N VAL A 132 -12.12 -4.21 2.97
CA VAL A 132 -12.12 -4.76 1.61
C VAL A 132 -12.46 -3.67 0.62
N GLY A 133 -11.64 -3.50 -0.40
CA GLY A 133 -11.84 -2.54 -1.49
C GLY A 133 -11.88 -3.22 -2.84
N ARG A 134 -12.78 -2.74 -3.71
CA ARG A 134 -12.80 -3.10 -5.13
C ARG A 134 -11.76 -2.28 -5.86
N ILE A 135 -10.87 -2.93 -6.58
CA ILE A 135 -9.90 -2.30 -7.46
C ILE A 135 -10.64 -1.81 -8.72
N VAL A 136 -10.69 -0.51 -8.90
CA VAL A 136 -11.33 0.16 -10.06
C VAL A 136 -10.29 0.46 -11.14
N ASN A 137 -9.10 0.89 -10.71
CA ASN A 137 -7.99 1.21 -11.62
C ASN A 137 -6.63 0.96 -10.94
N VAL A 138 -5.61 0.81 -11.73
CA VAL A 138 -4.21 0.86 -11.30
C VAL A 138 -3.50 1.86 -12.20
N SER A 139 -3.03 2.96 -11.61
CA SER A 139 -2.22 3.97 -12.31
C SER A 139 -0.75 3.78 -12.00
N VAL A 140 0.08 3.94 -13.03
CA VAL A 140 1.54 3.80 -12.92
C VAL A 140 2.20 4.90 -13.73
N ASP A 141 3.15 5.61 -13.12
CA ASP A 141 3.96 6.63 -13.78
C ASP A 141 4.91 5.99 -14.81
N ASP A 142 5.14 6.68 -15.91
CA ASP A 142 6.02 6.22 -17.00
C ASP A 142 7.45 5.91 -16.51
N SER A 143 7.93 6.58 -15.46
CA SER A 143 9.24 6.33 -14.85
C SER A 143 9.39 4.91 -14.32
N ALA A 144 8.29 4.26 -13.92
CA ALA A 144 8.26 2.89 -13.42
C ALA A 144 7.95 1.85 -14.52
N LEU A 145 7.91 2.26 -15.79
CA LEU A 145 7.62 1.37 -16.92
C LEU A 145 8.88 1.02 -17.73
N THR A 146 8.88 -0.16 -18.35
CA THR A 146 9.78 -0.60 -19.42
C THR A 146 8.92 -1.27 -20.49
N ASP A 147 8.97 -0.76 -21.71
CA ASP A 147 8.18 -1.25 -22.86
C ASP A 147 6.67 -1.32 -22.56
N GLY A 148 6.14 -0.32 -21.85
CA GLY A 148 4.73 -0.21 -21.46
C GLY A 148 4.28 -1.20 -20.37
N LYS A 149 5.21 -1.86 -19.68
CA LYS A 149 4.95 -2.80 -18.59
C LYS A 149 5.60 -2.30 -17.30
N VAL A 150 4.97 -2.59 -16.17
CA VAL A 150 5.54 -2.27 -14.86
C VAL A 150 6.89 -2.96 -14.71
N ASP A 151 7.91 -2.16 -14.45
CA ASP A 151 9.26 -2.62 -14.15
C ASP A 151 9.50 -2.55 -12.64
N VAL A 152 9.52 -3.71 -11.99
CA VAL A 152 9.66 -3.81 -10.53
C VAL A 152 10.99 -3.22 -10.05
N ALA A 153 12.05 -3.28 -10.87
CA ALA A 153 13.35 -2.69 -10.49
C ALA A 153 13.29 -1.15 -10.51
N LYS A 154 12.55 -0.56 -11.46
CA LYS A 154 12.32 0.89 -11.51
C LYS A 154 11.33 1.35 -10.44
N LEU A 155 10.26 0.58 -10.21
CA LEU A 155 9.30 0.85 -9.14
C LEU A 155 9.97 0.79 -7.77
N SER A 156 10.95 -0.11 -7.61
CA SER A 156 11.73 -0.31 -6.37
C SER A 156 10.87 -0.38 -5.09
N PRO A 157 9.81 -1.22 -5.06
CA PRO A 157 8.93 -1.31 -3.90
C PRO A 157 9.67 -1.92 -2.72
N ILE A 158 9.36 -1.44 -1.51
CA ILE A 158 9.93 -2.01 -0.28
C ILE A 158 8.99 -3.01 0.36
N CYS A 159 9.56 -3.97 1.08
CA CYS A 159 8.86 -4.89 1.96
C CYS A 159 9.33 -4.71 3.41
N TYR A 160 8.45 -5.02 4.35
CA TYR A 160 8.69 -4.93 5.78
C TYR A 160 9.15 -6.27 6.35
N ASP A 161 10.24 -6.25 7.12
CA ASP A 161 10.68 -7.39 7.94
C ASP A 161 10.17 -7.22 9.37
N SER A 162 9.18 -8.02 9.75
CA SER A 162 8.56 -7.99 11.06
C SER A 162 9.41 -8.59 12.20
N PHE A 163 10.50 -9.30 11.89
CA PHE A 163 11.42 -9.82 12.91
C PHE A 163 12.44 -8.78 13.36
N ASN A 164 12.99 -8.02 12.40
CA ASN A 164 14.08 -7.07 12.66
C ASN A 164 13.61 -5.62 12.63
N HIS A 165 12.36 -5.38 12.18
CA HIS A 165 11.80 -4.03 11.98
C HIS A 165 12.56 -3.22 10.93
N ASP A 166 12.98 -3.90 9.85
CA ASP A 166 13.72 -3.34 8.74
C ASP A 166 12.86 -3.25 7.47
N TYR A 167 13.31 -2.44 6.51
CA TYR A 167 12.76 -2.38 5.16
C TYR A 167 13.77 -2.93 4.15
N HIS A 168 13.29 -3.74 3.20
CA HIS A 168 14.09 -4.32 2.14
C HIS A 168 13.46 -4.07 0.79
N VAL A 169 14.26 -3.93 -0.27
CA VAL A 169 13.76 -3.94 -1.65
C VAL A 169 13.58 -5.39 -2.14
N LEU A 170 12.73 -5.58 -3.14
CA LEU A 170 12.68 -6.86 -3.84
C LEU A 170 13.98 -7.07 -4.61
N GLY A 171 14.51 -8.30 -4.56
CA GLY A 171 15.74 -8.67 -5.26
C GLY A 171 15.58 -8.75 -6.78
N ALA A 172 16.66 -9.18 -7.46
CA ALA A 172 16.66 -9.39 -8.90
C ALA A 172 15.66 -10.47 -9.33
N LYS A 173 15.19 -10.39 -10.57
CA LYS A 173 14.38 -11.44 -11.19
C LYS A 173 15.13 -12.78 -11.17
N VAL A 174 14.48 -13.84 -10.68
CA VAL A 174 15.08 -15.17 -10.52
C VAL A 174 14.44 -16.24 -11.41
N GLY A 175 13.35 -15.91 -12.13
CA GLY A 175 12.66 -16.87 -12.99
C GLY A 175 11.44 -16.30 -13.68
N ASN A 176 10.75 -17.16 -14.43
CA ASN A 176 9.52 -16.84 -15.15
C ASN A 176 8.37 -17.70 -14.61
N ALA A 177 7.36 -17.06 -14.05
CA ALA A 177 6.16 -17.75 -13.58
C ALA A 177 5.46 -18.46 -14.75
N PHE A 178 4.83 -19.60 -14.45
CA PHE A 178 4.10 -20.45 -15.38
C PHE A 178 4.94 -20.98 -16.57
N SER A 179 6.27 -20.85 -16.52
CA SER A 179 7.20 -21.28 -17.56
C SER A 179 8.27 -22.21 -17.01
N ASP A 180 9.05 -21.76 -16.02
CA ASP A 180 10.25 -22.48 -15.60
C ASP A 180 9.91 -23.87 -15.01
N GLY A 181 8.77 -23.99 -14.30
CA GLY A 181 8.31 -25.29 -13.76
C GLY A 181 7.83 -26.31 -14.80
N LYS A 182 7.71 -25.93 -16.07
CA LYS A 182 7.27 -26.87 -17.13
C LYS A 182 8.25 -28.00 -17.38
N GLU A 183 9.50 -27.87 -16.97
CA GLU A 183 10.49 -28.94 -17.04
C GLU A 183 10.13 -30.19 -16.22
N PHE A 184 9.17 -30.08 -15.28
CA PHE A 184 8.67 -31.19 -14.46
C PHE A 184 7.39 -31.82 -15.01
N LEU A 185 6.87 -31.37 -16.17
CA LEU A 185 5.70 -31.95 -16.85
C LEU A 185 6.13 -33.03 -17.83
#